data_9e3f3d34a6569511e052b1605eb4acab
#
_entry.id   9e3f3d34a6569511e052b1605eb4acab
#
_cell.length_a   1.000
_cell.length_b   1.000
_cell.length_c   1.000
_cell.angle_alpha   90.00
_cell.angle_beta   90.00
_cell.angle_gamma   90.00
#
_symmetry.space_group_name_H-M   'P 1'
#
loop_
_entity.id
_entity.type
_entity.pdbx_description
1 polymer ?
#
loop_
_entity_poly.entity_id
_entity_poly.type
_entity_poly.pdbx_seq_one_letter_code
_entity_poly.pdbx_strand_id
1 'polypeptide(L)'
;MNKDIDIVIYGATGFTGQLCVKYLKSVDDGITWAIAGRNKAKLDEVAKNNELEVEIIVADCEDEEALGLLTKRSKVVLSTAGPFHRYGSKLVASCVENSSHYVDITGENFWVKGLIERHHEEAASKGIRIIPSCGFDSIPSDLGTYFASTQVNAPIKRVESFHSFKGGASAGTLETMFSMGSLGLGPEMQDTFLLNPKDSFSEEQRELSSDRVGIAKKEEIEAWSGPFVMAAANTRVVRRTAALLAERQENYGTEFTYQEHAFHASRWSAIISLFSTIAIGIVLITPLKHLVRPFMPKPGEGPSEEVQRTGFFDCKFIVETEDGDKSVFRMLGEGDPGYRVTSKLVTECALALVKDVDSLPGGSEYGGLLTSASGLGETPVSYTHLTLPTKA
;
A
#
# COMPACT_ATOMS: atom_id res chain seq x y z
N MET A 1 -4.43 28.88 3.88
CA MET A 1 -5.78 28.95 3.24
C MET A 1 -6.68 27.99 4.00
N ASN A 2 -7.94 28.36 4.20
CA ASN A 2 -8.87 27.46 4.88
C ASN A 2 -9.30 26.36 3.89
N LYS A 3 -8.96 25.09 4.17
CA LYS A 3 -9.37 23.94 3.36
C LYS A 3 -10.77 23.52 3.79
N ASP A 4 -11.72 23.62 2.87
CA ASP A 4 -13.16 23.39 3.11
C ASP A 4 -13.59 21.94 2.83
N ILE A 5 -12.71 21.12 2.25
CA ILE A 5 -12.92 19.70 1.98
C ILE A 5 -11.91 18.88 2.78
N ASP A 6 -12.40 17.97 3.61
CA ASP A 6 -11.53 17.09 4.39
C ASP A 6 -10.87 16.02 3.51
N ILE A 7 -11.66 15.30 2.71
CA ILE A 7 -11.15 14.23 1.82
C ILE A 7 -11.69 14.40 0.39
N VAL A 8 -10.80 14.38 -0.59
CA VAL A 8 -11.19 14.20 -2.00
C VAL A 8 -10.81 12.80 -2.46
N ILE A 9 -11.78 12.01 -2.93
CA ILE A 9 -11.54 10.71 -3.58
C ILE A 9 -11.30 10.96 -5.07
N TYR A 10 -10.02 10.95 -5.49
CA TYR A 10 -9.61 11.09 -6.88
C TYR A 10 -9.57 9.73 -7.58
N GLY A 11 -10.25 9.62 -8.73
CA GLY A 11 -10.44 8.33 -9.41
C GLY A 11 -11.69 7.58 -8.93
N ALA A 12 -12.68 8.27 -8.37
CA ALA A 12 -13.91 7.72 -7.80
C ALA A 12 -14.74 6.88 -8.79
N THR A 13 -14.53 7.01 -10.10
CA THR A 13 -15.22 6.22 -11.14
C THR A 13 -14.59 4.85 -11.39
N GLY A 14 -13.38 4.60 -10.87
CA GLY A 14 -12.70 3.31 -10.93
C GLY A 14 -13.32 2.28 -9.97
N PHE A 15 -13.00 0.99 -10.18
CA PHE A 15 -13.55 -0.08 -9.34
C PHE A 15 -13.25 0.14 -7.84
N THR A 16 -11.98 0.32 -7.49
CA THR A 16 -11.57 0.60 -6.09
C THR A 16 -12.11 1.93 -5.59
N GLY A 17 -12.11 2.97 -6.45
CA GLY A 17 -12.66 4.29 -6.10
C GLY A 17 -14.12 4.24 -5.68
N GLN A 18 -14.95 3.47 -6.38
CA GLN A 18 -16.36 3.26 -6.00
C GLN A 18 -16.50 2.53 -4.66
N LEU A 19 -15.59 1.60 -4.34
CA LEU A 19 -15.58 0.93 -3.03
C LEU A 19 -15.16 1.89 -1.91
N CYS A 20 -14.19 2.79 -2.15
CA CYS A 20 -13.84 3.86 -1.22
C CYS A 20 -15.02 4.81 -0.98
N VAL A 21 -15.74 5.19 -2.04
CA VAL A 21 -16.97 6.00 -1.94
C VAL A 21 -18.02 5.31 -1.06
N LYS A 22 -18.29 4.02 -1.30
CA LYS A 22 -19.26 3.25 -0.49
C LYS A 22 -18.83 3.15 0.96
N TYR A 23 -17.54 2.92 1.19
CA TYR A 23 -17.01 2.80 2.54
C TYR A 23 -17.08 4.14 3.29
N LEU A 24 -16.61 5.23 2.70
CA LEU A 24 -16.64 6.55 3.32
C LEU A 24 -18.07 7.00 3.64
N LYS A 25 -19.03 6.76 2.72
CA LYS A 25 -20.46 6.97 3.00
C LYS A 25 -20.95 6.19 4.22
N SER A 26 -20.46 4.97 4.43
CA SER A 26 -20.91 4.10 5.53
C SER A 26 -20.36 4.47 6.91
N VAL A 27 -19.28 5.24 6.96
CA VAL A 27 -18.61 5.61 8.22
C VAL A 27 -19.30 6.79 8.90
N ASP A 28 -19.97 7.68 8.17
CA ASP A 28 -20.75 8.86 8.63
C ASP A 28 -20.10 9.62 9.80
N ASP A 29 -18.90 10.12 9.56
CA ASP A 29 -18.06 10.73 10.60
C ASP A 29 -18.17 12.26 10.69
N GLY A 30 -19.14 12.84 9.99
CA GLY A 30 -19.35 14.30 9.96
C GLY A 30 -18.24 15.08 9.23
N ILE A 31 -17.41 14.39 8.41
CA ILE A 31 -16.38 15.03 7.59
C ILE A 31 -16.96 15.54 6.26
N THR A 32 -16.37 16.60 5.73
CA THR A 32 -16.68 17.08 4.38
C THR A 32 -15.85 16.36 3.35
N TRP A 33 -16.48 15.81 2.31
CA TRP A 33 -15.74 15.10 1.27
C TRP A 33 -16.31 15.31 -0.12
N ALA A 34 -15.49 15.05 -1.13
CA ALA A 34 -15.85 15.19 -2.53
C ALA A 34 -15.36 13.99 -3.35
N ILE A 35 -15.98 13.77 -4.50
CA ILE A 35 -15.51 12.81 -5.50
C ILE A 35 -14.92 13.55 -6.69
N ALA A 36 -13.81 13.03 -7.21
CA ALA A 36 -13.10 13.68 -8.30
C ALA A 36 -12.63 12.70 -9.38
N GLY A 37 -12.44 13.23 -10.58
CA GLY A 37 -11.95 12.52 -11.75
C GLY A 37 -12.22 13.30 -13.04
N ARG A 38 -11.79 12.73 -14.19
CA ARG A 38 -11.82 13.42 -15.48
C ARG A 38 -13.17 13.44 -16.20
N ASN A 39 -14.10 12.58 -15.84
CA ASN A 39 -15.36 12.40 -16.59
C ASN A 39 -16.57 12.73 -15.71
N LYS A 40 -17.13 13.93 -15.92
CA LYS A 40 -18.27 14.40 -15.14
C LYS A 40 -19.47 13.44 -15.20
N ALA A 41 -19.84 12.95 -16.37
CA ALA A 41 -21.03 12.10 -16.50
C ALA A 41 -20.89 10.79 -15.68
N LYS A 42 -19.69 10.19 -15.64
CA LYS A 42 -19.42 9.01 -14.79
C LYS A 42 -19.40 9.35 -13.30
N LEU A 43 -18.93 10.53 -12.93
CA LEU A 43 -18.99 11.00 -11.54
C LEU A 43 -20.44 11.23 -11.09
N ASP A 44 -21.27 11.86 -11.94
CA ASP A 44 -22.69 12.04 -11.69
C ASP A 44 -23.41 10.70 -11.54
N GLU A 45 -23.02 9.69 -12.33
CA GLU A 45 -23.53 8.31 -12.21
C GLU A 45 -23.13 7.67 -10.87
N VAL A 46 -21.87 7.81 -10.46
CA VAL A 46 -21.39 7.32 -9.14
C VAL A 46 -22.16 7.99 -8.01
N ALA A 47 -22.34 9.30 -8.06
CA ALA A 47 -23.09 10.05 -7.05
C ALA A 47 -24.56 9.58 -6.99
N LYS A 48 -25.23 9.45 -8.14
CA LYS A 48 -26.60 8.98 -8.23
C LYS A 48 -26.76 7.53 -7.71
N ASN A 49 -25.92 6.62 -8.15
CA ASN A 49 -26.02 5.20 -7.79
C ASN A 49 -25.74 4.93 -6.29
N ASN A 50 -25.02 5.83 -5.65
CA ASN A 50 -24.74 5.77 -4.22
C ASN A 50 -25.54 6.79 -3.41
N GLU A 51 -26.51 7.51 -4.01
CA GLU A 51 -27.33 8.52 -3.32
C GLU A 51 -26.46 9.51 -2.52
N LEU A 52 -25.49 10.14 -3.18
CA LEU A 52 -24.55 11.06 -2.55
C LEU A 52 -25.00 12.50 -2.73
N GLU A 53 -24.89 13.27 -1.66
CA GLU A 53 -25.02 14.74 -1.65
C GLU A 53 -23.65 15.37 -1.39
N VAL A 54 -22.64 15.03 -2.25
CA VAL A 54 -21.27 15.52 -2.12
C VAL A 54 -20.86 16.32 -3.35
N GLU A 55 -19.86 17.16 -3.21
CA GLU A 55 -19.32 17.92 -4.33
C GLU A 55 -18.66 16.99 -5.35
N ILE A 56 -18.84 17.32 -6.64
CA ILE A 56 -18.22 16.64 -7.77
C ILE A 56 -17.19 17.57 -8.39
N ILE A 57 -15.92 17.18 -8.36
CA ILE A 57 -14.82 17.96 -8.90
C ILE A 57 -14.31 17.29 -10.18
N VAL A 58 -14.40 18.00 -11.30
CA VAL A 58 -13.84 17.53 -12.57
C VAL A 58 -12.40 17.99 -12.69
N ALA A 59 -11.47 17.04 -12.66
CA ALA A 59 -10.05 17.33 -12.82
C ALA A 59 -9.39 16.17 -13.61
N ASP A 60 -8.80 16.50 -14.77
CA ASP A 60 -7.94 15.57 -15.50
C ASP A 60 -6.53 15.59 -14.89
N CYS A 61 -5.84 14.45 -14.92
CA CYS A 61 -4.46 14.36 -14.40
C CYS A 61 -3.44 15.22 -15.16
N GLU A 62 -3.77 15.67 -16.36
CA GLU A 62 -2.94 16.57 -17.16
C GLU A 62 -3.28 18.05 -16.97
N ASP A 63 -4.42 18.36 -16.33
CA ASP A 63 -4.88 19.72 -16.06
C ASP A 63 -4.34 20.22 -14.70
N GLU A 64 -3.19 20.88 -14.72
CA GLU A 64 -2.52 21.38 -13.50
C GLU A 64 -3.34 22.49 -12.80
N GLU A 65 -4.14 23.27 -13.53
CA GLU A 65 -5.01 24.28 -12.94
C GLU A 65 -6.15 23.62 -12.13
N ALA A 66 -6.83 22.65 -12.74
CA ALA A 66 -7.88 21.89 -12.05
C ALA A 66 -7.35 21.12 -10.85
N LEU A 67 -6.17 20.47 -10.97
CA LEU A 67 -5.50 19.81 -9.85
C LEU A 67 -5.13 20.82 -8.74
N GLY A 68 -4.63 22.01 -9.12
CA GLY A 68 -4.30 23.08 -8.17
C GLY A 68 -5.53 23.57 -7.40
N LEU A 69 -6.67 23.76 -8.09
CA LEU A 69 -7.93 24.16 -7.43
C LEU A 69 -8.44 23.08 -6.47
N LEU A 70 -8.35 21.80 -6.86
CA LEU A 70 -8.73 20.66 -6.04
C LEU A 70 -7.87 20.61 -4.75
N THR A 71 -6.55 20.65 -4.89
CA THR A 71 -5.62 20.46 -3.77
C THR A 71 -5.59 21.68 -2.84
N LYS A 72 -5.80 22.91 -3.32
CA LYS A 72 -5.94 24.10 -2.47
C LYS A 72 -7.10 23.98 -1.48
N ARG A 73 -8.15 23.24 -1.82
CA ARG A 73 -9.36 23.08 -1.01
C ARG A 73 -9.35 21.83 -0.15
N SER A 74 -8.51 20.84 -0.46
CA SER A 74 -8.54 19.53 0.18
C SER A 74 -7.51 19.42 1.31
N LYS A 75 -7.90 18.89 2.49
CA LYS A 75 -6.92 18.50 3.53
C LYS A 75 -6.17 17.25 3.09
N VAL A 76 -6.90 16.24 2.59
CA VAL A 76 -6.34 14.96 2.14
C VAL A 76 -6.86 14.63 0.75
N VAL A 77 -5.98 14.16 -0.13
CA VAL A 77 -6.34 13.56 -1.42
C VAL A 77 -6.09 12.06 -1.33
N LEU A 78 -7.17 11.27 -1.47
CA LEU A 78 -7.13 9.82 -1.61
C LEU A 78 -7.21 9.48 -3.10
N SER A 79 -6.14 8.91 -3.66
CA SER A 79 -6.09 8.59 -5.09
C SER A 79 -6.19 7.08 -5.35
N THR A 80 -7.11 6.71 -6.25
CA THR A 80 -7.23 5.35 -6.80
C THR A 80 -7.02 5.33 -8.31
N ALA A 81 -6.48 6.41 -8.89
CA ALA A 81 -6.32 6.61 -10.31
C ALA A 81 -4.99 6.01 -10.84
N GLY A 82 -4.91 4.69 -10.93
CA GLY A 82 -3.78 3.97 -11.52
C GLY A 82 -3.88 3.75 -13.04
N PRO A 83 -2.77 3.38 -13.74
CA PRO A 83 -1.40 3.27 -13.25
C PRO A 83 -0.81 4.61 -12.76
N PHE A 84 -0.22 4.59 -11.57
CA PHE A 84 0.18 5.82 -10.87
C PHE A 84 1.36 6.53 -11.53
N HIS A 85 2.33 5.78 -12.11
CA HIS A 85 3.43 6.38 -12.88
C HIS A 85 2.96 7.21 -14.07
N ARG A 86 1.74 6.94 -14.59
CA ARG A 86 1.16 7.69 -15.69
C ARG A 86 0.32 8.88 -15.25
N TYR A 87 -0.42 8.72 -14.16
CA TYR A 87 -1.48 9.65 -13.78
C TYR A 87 -1.28 10.35 -12.44
N GLY A 88 -0.33 9.88 -11.60
CA GLY A 88 -0.19 10.33 -10.22
C GLY A 88 0.76 11.51 -10.02
N SER A 89 1.79 11.67 -10.88
CA SER A 89 2.91 12.58 -10.59
C SER A 89 2.50 14.05 -10.43
N LYS A 90 1.65 14.57 -11.32
CA LYS A 90 1.17 15.97 -11.23
C LYS A 90 0.25 16.18 -10.05
N LEU A 91 -0.58 15.19 -9.72
CA LEU A 91 -1.45 15.26 -8.54
C LEU A 91 -0.64 15.31 -7.24
N VAL A 92 0.38 14.47 -7.10
CA VAL A 92 1.28 14.51 -5.92
C VAL A 92 2.02 15.83 -5.85
N ALA A 93 2.58 16.32 -6.96
CA ALA A 93 3.23 17.62 -7.01
C ALA A 93 2.29 18.75 -6.55
N SER A 94 1.05 18.74 -7.02
CA SER A 94 0.02 19.71 -6.62
C SER A 94 -0.35 19.59 -5.14
N CYS A 95 -0.38 18.37 -4.57
CA CYS A 95 -0.59 18.17 -3.14
C CYS A 95 0.56 18.80 -2.33
N VAL A 96 1.80 18.57 -2.73
CA VAL A 96 2.98 19.14 -2.07
C VAL A 96 2.97 20.67 -2.17
N GLU A 97 2.72 21.22 -3.34
CA GLU A 97 2.64 22.66 -3.56
C GLU A 97 1.60 23.32 -2.65
N ASN A 98 0.40 22.75 -2.58
CA ASN A 98 -0.75 23.32 -1.87
C ASN A 98 -0.94 22.79 -0.44
N SER A 99 0.06 22.12 0.12
CA SER A 99 0.07 21.58 1.49
C SER A 99 -1.12 20.66 1.78
N SER A 100 -1.43 19.73 0.88
CA SER A 100 -2.42 18.66 1.07
C SER A 100 -1.71 17.36 1.40
N HIS A 101 -2.23 16.61 2.35
CA HIS A 101 -1.81 15.22 2.54
C HIS A 101 -2.27 14.36 1.35
N TYR A 102 -1.61 13.23 1.15
CA TYR A 102 -1.90 12.32 0.05
C TYR A 102 -1.78 10.87 0.47
N VAL A 103 -2.72 10.04 0.03
CA VAL A 103 -2.67 8.58 0.16
C VAL A 103 -3.07 7.93 -1.16
N ASP A 104 -2.48 6.79 -1.49
CA ASP A 104 -2.83 5.98 -2.64
C ASP A 104 -2.64 4.46 -2.39
N ILE A 105 -2.88 3.67 -3.42
CA ILE A 105 -2.80 2.21 -3.38
C ILE A 105 -1.77 1.67 -4.39
N THR A 106 -0.70 2.43 -4.66
CA THR A 106 0.32 2.02 -5.64
C THR A 106 1.19 0.86 -5.15
N GLY A 107 1.58 -0.03 -6.07
CA GLY A 107 2.68 -0.99 -5.89
C GLY A 107 3.92 -0.64 -6.75
N GLU A 108 3.96 0.57 -7.32
CA GLU A 108 4.95 1.00 -8.32
C GLU A 108 6.16 1.68 -7.66
N ASN A 109 7.03 0.89 -7.00
CA ASN A 109 8.15 1.42 -6.22
C ASN A 109 9.12 2.31 -7.01
N PHE A 110 9.32 2.04 -8.32
CA PHE A 110 10.14 2.91 -9.17
C PHE A 110 9.56 4.33 -9.28
N TRP A 111 8.23 4.45 -9.32
CA TRP A 111 7.55 5.74 -9.33
C TRP A 111 7.66 6.41 -7.95
N VAL A 112 7.45 5.65 -6.88
CA VAL A 112 7.60 6.14 -5.49
C VAL A 112 9.01 6.65 -5.23
N LYS A 113 10.07 5.96 -5.72
CA LYS A 113 11.46 6.46 -5.67
C LYS A 113 11.58 7.84 -6.30
N GLY A 114 11.03 8.01 -7.51
CA GLY A 114 11.05 9.31 -8.19
C GLY A 114 10.27 10.39 -7.44
N LEU A 115 9.21 10.04 -6.69
CA LEU A 115 8.52 10.99 -5.81
C LEU A 115 9.39 11.37 -4.60
N ILE A 116 10.05 10.39 -3.99
CA ILE A 116 10.97 10.64 -2.85
C ILE A 116 12.04 11.65 -3.26
N GLU A 117 12.70 11.41 -4.39
CA GLU A 117 13.79 12.27 -4.88
C GLU A 117 13.34 13.71 -5.18
N ARG A 118 12.09 13.90 -5.60
CA ARG A 118 11.59 15.24 -5.99
C ARG A 118 10.89 15.99 -4.87
N HIS A 119 10.24 15.28 -3.96
CA HIS A 119 9.24 15.91 -3.10
C HIS A 119 9.41 15.64 -1.60
N HIS A 120 10.33 14.73 -1.19
CA HIS A 120 10.45 14.35 0.22
C HIS A 120 10.79 15.55 1.12
N GLU A 121 11.84 16.30 0.75
CA GLU A 121 12.31 17.43 1.55
C GLU A 121 11.28 18.56 1.64
N GLU A 122 10.62 18.89 0.52
CA GLU A 122 9.60 19.93 0.51
C GLU A 122 8.38 19.52 1.34
N ALA A 123 7.89 18.28 1.18
CA ALA A 123 6.79 17.76 1.97
C ALA A 123 7.13 17.71 3.47
N ALA A 124 8.36 17.32 3.81
CA ALA A 124 8.84 17.32 5.19
C ALA A 124 8.87 18.74 5.78
N SER A 125 9.39 19.71 5.04
CA SER A 125 9.45 21.10 5.50
C SER A 125 8.09 21.76 5.73
N LYS A 126 7.04 21.22 5.09
CA LYS A 126 5.64 21.68 5.20
C LYS A 126 4.82 20.88 6.22
N GLY A 127 5.38 19.87 6.87
CA GLY A 127 4.65 18.97 7.76
C GLY A 127 3.55 18.15 7.06
N ILE A 128 3.62 17.97 5.73
CA ILE A 128 2.63 17.21 5.00
C ILE A 128 3.08 15.77 4.74
N ARG A 129 2.15 14.85 4.84
CA ARG A 129 2.39 13.41 4.69
C ARG A 129 1.92 12.97 3.32
N ILE A 130 2.83 12.50 2.50
CA ILE A 130 2.57 11.85 1.22
C ILE A 130 2.85 10.36 1.44
N ILE A 131 1.79 9.55 1.53
CA ILE A 131 1.87 8.14 1.92
C ILE A 131 1.35 7.27 0.79
N PRO A 132 2.20 6.84 -0.14
CA PRO A 132 1.83 5.86 -1.16
C PRO A 132 1.66 4.46 -0.54
N SER A 133 1.06 3.54 -1.30
CA SER A 133 0.94 2.11 -0.96
C SER A 133 0.09 1.81 0.29
N CYS A 134 -1.01 2.56 0.49
CA CYS A 134 -1.97 2.37 1.58
C CYS A 134 -3.03 1.27 1.30
N GLY A 135 -2.73 0.29 0.45
CA GLY A 135 -3.57 -0.86 0.17
C GLY A 135 -3.14 -2.14 0.89
N PHE A 136 -3.88 -3.21 0.67
CA PHE A 136 -3.55 -4.54 1.18
C PHE A 136 -2.13 -4.98 0.78
N ASP A 137 -1.68 -4.59 -0.39
CA ASP A 137 -0.38 -5.03 -0.88
C ASP A 137 0.74 -4.73 0.13
N SER A 138 0.72 -3.57 0.78
CA SER A 138 1.81 -3.16 1.69
C SER A 138 1.39 -2.97 3.15
N ILE A 139 0.15 -2.56 3.43
CA ILE A 139 -0.28 -2.25 4.80
C ILE A 139 -0.13 -3.44 5.77
N PRO A 140 -0.59 -4.66 5.47
CA PRO A 140 -0.41 -5.77 6.41
C PRO A 140 1.05 -6.07 6.71
N SER A 141 1.94 -5.96 5.71
CA SER A 141 3.38 -6.16 5.88
C SER A 141 4.00 -5.08 6.74
N ASP A 142 3.69 -3.82 6.46
CA ASP A 142 4.27 -2.65 7.11
C ASP A 142 3.73 -2.46 8.54
N LEU A 143 2.40 -2.37 8.68
CA LEU A 143 1.76 -2.20 10.00
C LEU A 143 1.86 -3.47 10.85
N GLY A 144 1.83 -4.68 10.24
CA GLY A 144 2.02 -5.92 10.99
C GLY A 144 3.43 -6.03 11.58
N THR A 145 4.45 -5.59 10.84
CA THR A 145 5.83 -5.51 11.36
C THR A 145 5.96 -4.44 12.43
N TYR A 146 5.38 -3.26 12.21
CA TYR A 146 5.38 -2.17 13.17
C TYR A 146 4.70 -2.59 14.48
N PHE A 147 3.49 -3.16 14.42
CA PHE A 147 2.82 -3.67 15.61
C PHE A 147 3.64 -4.74 16.32
N ALA A 148 4.20 -5.70 15.58
CA ALA A 148 5.04 -6.73 16.18
C ALA A 148 6.23 -6.11 16.96
N SER A 149 6.80 -5.01 16.46
CA SER A 149 7.89 -4.30 17.12
C SER A 149 7.46 -3.66 18.45
N THR A 150 6.21 -3.24 18.57
CA THR A 150 5.68 -2.68 19.83
C THR A 150 5.38 -3.74 20.88
N GLN A 151 5.34 -5.03 20.49
CA GLN A 151 5.01 -6.15 21.38
C GLN A 151 6.24 -6.93 21.89
N VAL A 152 7.42 -6.65 21.38
CA VAL A 152 8.68 -7.25 21.84
C VAL A 152 9.52 -6.22 22.60
N ASN A 153 10.22 -6.67 23.64
CA ASN A 153 10.97 -5.78 24.53
C ASN A 153 12.46 -5.70 24.19
N ALA A 154 12.87 -6.25 23.03
CA ALA A 154 14.25 -6.28 22.58
C ALA A 154 14.35 -5.82 21.12
N PRO A 155 15.50 -5.28 20.69
CA PRO A 155 15.73 -4.92 19.30
C PRO A 155 15.51 -6.11 18.37
N ILE A 156 14.85 -5.88 17.25
CA ILE A 156 14.52 -6.93 16.27
C ILE A 156 15.67 -7.07 15.29
N LYS A 157 16.16 -8.30 15.15
CA LYS A 157 17.14 -8.68 14.13
C LYS A 157 16.48 -8.99 12.80
N ARG A 158 15.36 -9.72 12.83
CA ARG A 158 14.69 -10.18 11.61
C ARG A 158 13.20 -10.36 11.78
N VAL A 159 12.45 -10.00 10.74
CA VAL A 159 11.05 -10.39 10.57
C VAL A 159 10.90 -11.15 9.25
N GLU A 160 10.26 -12.30 9.31
CA GLU A 160 9.80 -13.04 8.13
C GLU A 160 8.27 -13.11 8.15
N SER A 161 7.61 -12.58 7.13
CA SER A 161 6.15 -12.64 7.01
C SER A 161 5.69 -13.68 6.01
N PHE A 162 4.56 -14.33 6.30
CA PHE A 162 3.98 -15.41 5.52
C PHE A 162 2.53 -15.11 5.22
N HIS A 163 2.21 -14.97 3.95
CA HIS A 163 0.92 -14.50 3.47
C HIS A 163 0.10 -15.62 2.83
N SER A 164 -1.13 -15.76 3.25
CA SER A 164 -2.17 -16.48 2.52
C SER A 164 -3.38 -15.59 2.34
N PHE A 165 -4.01 -15.67 1.17
CA PHE A 165 -5.20 -14.87 0.88
C PHE A 165 -6.09 -15.53 -0.17
N LYS A 166 -7.35 -15.11 -0.19
CA LYS A 166 -8.32 -15.44 -1.23
C LYS A 166 -8.97 -14.15 -1.71
N GLY A 167 -8.83 -13.87 -2.99
CA GLY A 167 -9.37 -12.66 -3.60
C GLY A 167 -9.36 -12.73 -5.12
N GLY A 168 -9.74 -11.64 -5.77
CA GLY A 168 -9.76 -11.51 -7.21
C GLY A 168 -8.83 -10.42 -7.75
N ALA A 169 -8.78 -10.26 -9.06
CA ALA A 169 -8.04 -9.18 -9.73
C ALA A 169 -8.99 -8.30 -10.55
N SER A 170 -8.78 -6.98 -10.52
CA SER A 170 -9.50 -6.03 -11.37
C SER A 170 -8.71 -5.72 -12.65
N ALA A 171 -9.41 -5.10 -13.60
CA ALA A 171 -8.78 -4.57 -14.80
C ALA A 171 -7.62 -3.62 -14.47
N GLY A 172 -7.77 -2.75 -13.46
CA GLY A 172 -6.74 -1.79 -13.06
C GLY A 172 -5.46 -2.46 -12.55
N THR A 173 -5.58 -3.46 -11.69
CA THR A 173 -4.44 -4.25 -11.18
C THR A 173 -3.69 -4.93 -12.32
N LEU A 174 -4.42 -5.62 -13.20
CA LEU A 174 -3.81 -6.30 -14.33
C LEU A 174 -3.14 -5.33 -15.31
N GLU A 175 -3.77 -4.18 -15.62
CA GLU A 175 -3.16 -3.16 -16.48
C GLU A 175 -1.88 -2.59 -15.87
N THR A 176 -1.83 -2.36 -14.57
CA THR A 176 -0.61 -1.95 -13.87
C THR A 176 0.49 -3.00 -14.02
N MET A 177 0.19 -4.28 -13.77
CA MET A 177 1.16 -5.39 -13.93
C MET A 177 1.69 -5.49 -15.37
N PHE A 178 0.81 -5.38 -16.38
CA PHE A 178 1.21 -5.38 -17.78
C PHE A 178 2.03 -4.15 -18.17
N SER A 179 1.67 -2.99 -17.64
CA SER A 179 2.41 -1.75 -17.85
C SER A 179 3.82 -1.85 -17.29
N MET A 180 3.97 -2.30 -16.06
CA MET A 180 5.27 -2.53 -15.42
C MET A 180 6.12 -3.54 -16.20
N GLY A 181 5.53 -4.67 -16.60
CA GLY A 181 6.22 -5.68 -17.43
C GLY A 181 6.67 -5.16 -18.81
N SER A 182 6.07 -4.06 -19.28
CA SER A 182 6.45 -3.42 -20.57
C SER A 182 7.53 -2.36 -20.44
N LEU A 183 7.76 -1.82 -19.26
CA LEU A 183 8.75 -0.76 -19.02
C LEU A 183 10.19 -1.25 -19.06
N GLY A 184 10.42 -2.58 -19.15
CA GLY A 184 11.77 -3.13 -19.18
C GLY A 184 12.57 -2.71 -17.95
N LEU A 185 11.94 -2.72 -16.78
CA LEU A 185 12.49 -2.21 -15.53
C LEU A 185 13.86 -2.85 -15.28
N GLY A 186 14.88 -2.02 -15.35
CA GLY A 186 16.29 -2.40 -15.31
C GLY A 186 16.79 -2.86 -13.93
N PRO A 187 18.12 -2.92 -13.75
CA PRO A 187 18.74 -3.34 -12.49
C PRO A 187 18.25 -2.59 -11.25
N GLU A 188 17.78 -1.34 -11.41
CA GLU A 188 17.25 -0.52 -10.31
C GLU A 188 16.07 -1.18 -9.58
N MET A 189 15.21 -1.92 -10.28
CA MET A 189 14.09 -2.63 -9.66
C MET A 189 14.52 -3.83 -8.83
N GLN A 190 15.75 -4.31 -9.04
CA GLN A 190 16.34 -5.39 -8.24
C GLN A 190 16.95 -4.88 -6.94
N ASP A 191 17.08 -3.54 -6.78
CA ASP A 191 17.58 -2.96 -5.54
C ASP A 191 16.57 -3.22 -4.41
N THR A 192 17.03 -4.00 -3.44
CA THR A 192 16.20 -4.39 -2.28
C THR A 192 15.99 -3.24 -1.31
N PHE A 193 16.74 -2.15 -1.42
CA PHE A 193 16.63 -0.92 -0.63
C PHE A 193 16.27 0.31 -1.50
N LEU A 194 15.59 0.08 -2.62
CA LEU A 194 15.24 1.10 -3.63
C LEU A 194 14.61 2.38 -3.04
N LEU A 195 13.80 2.26 -1.99
CA LEU A 195 13.09 3.37 -1.38
C LEU A 195 13.81 3.98 -0.17
N ASN A 196 14.91 3.37 0.27
CA ASN A 196 15.62 3.81 1.45
C ASN A 196 16.46 5.06 1.18
N PRO A 197 16.69 5.90 2.21
CA PRO A 197 17.73 6.89 2.18
C PRO A 197 19.10 6.25 1.89
N LYS A 198 19.98 6.98 1.23
CA LYS A 198 21.35 6.52 1.01
C LYS A 198 22.03 6.28 2.37
N ASP A 199 22.85 5.26 2.43
CA ASP A 199 23.64 4.90 3.63
C ASP A 199 22.82 4.53 4.88
N SER A 200 21.52 4.22 4.72
CA SER A 200 20.64 3.80 5.82
C SER A 200 20.68 2.29 6.10
N PHE A 201 21.58 1.54 5.49
CA PHE A 201 21.72 0.07 5.61
C PHE A 201 23.16 -0.37 5.35
N SER A 202 23.54 -1.51 5.97
CA SER A 202 24.86 -2.12 5.76
C SER A 202 24.88 -3.07 4.56
N GLU A 203 26.09 -3.44 4.08
CA GLU A 203 26.23 -4.48 3.05
C GLU A 203 25.72 -5.84 3.55
N GLU A 204 25.88 -6.16 4.84
CA GLU A 204 25.33 -7.36 5.44
C GLU A 204 23.81 -7.38 5.38
N GLN A 205 23.15 -6.27 5.73
CA GLN A 205 21.70 -6.12 5.58
C GLN A 205 21.27 -6.28 4.12
N ARG A 206 22.04 -5.77 3.16
CA ARG A 206 21.76 -5.94 1.72
C ARG A 206 21.78 -7.40 1.30
N GLU A 207 22.81 -8.15 1.70
CA GLU A 207 22.94 -9.59 1.39
C GLU A 207 21.80 -10.41 2.02
N LEU A 208 21.50 -10.16 3.30
CA LEU A 208 20.43 -10.84 4.04
C LEU A 208 19.02 -10.48 3.55
N SER A 209 18.87 -9.31 2.94
CA SER A 209 17.60 -8.79 2.40
C SER A 209 17.39 -9.10 0.93
N SER A 210 18.24 -9.93 0.30
CA SER A 210 18.03 -10.37 -1.08
C SER A 210 16.67 -11.06 -1.24
N ASP A 211 15.98 -10.80 -2.36
CA ASP A 211 14.67 -11.41 -2.64
C ASP A 211 14.85 -12.93 -2.85
N ARG A 212 14.39 -13.71 -1.91
CA ARG A 212 14.56 -15.18 -1.92
C ARG A 212 13.45 -15.85 -2.70
N VAL A 213 13.83 -16.63 -3.70
CA VAL A 213 12.91 -17.42 -4.55
C VAL A 213 13.01 -18.91 -4.17
N GLY A 214 13.00 -19.22 -2.88
CA GLY A 214 13.18 -20.57 -2.39
C GLY A 214 11.94 -21.16 -1.73
N ILE A 215 11.97 -22.50 -1.55
CA ILE A 215 10.99 -23.24 -0.74
C ILE A 215 11.72 -23.74 0.50
N ALA A 216 11.20 -23.42 1.68
CA ALA A 216 11.76 -23.89 2.94
C ALA A 216 10.62 -24.27 3.91
N LYS A 217 10.89 -25.23 4.79
CA LYS A 217 9.98 -25.54 5.90
C LYS A 217 10.25 -24.56 7.04
N LYS A 218 9.21 -24.05 7.66
CA LYS A 218 9.24 -23.15 8.82
C LYS A 218 8.55 -23.84 9.97
N GLU A 219 9.34 -24.29 10.93
CA GLU A 219 8.84 -25.08 12.07
C GLU A 219 8.00 -24.22 13.01
N GLU A 220 8.34 -22.93 13.16
CA GLU A 220 7.64 -21.99 14.06
C GLU A 220 6.15 -21.81 13.72
N ILE A 221 5.77 -22.04 12.48
CA ILE A 221 4.38 -21.91 11.97
C ILE A 221 3.87 -23.18 11.32
N GLU A 222 4.61 -24.30 11.43
CA GLU A 222 4.31 -25.61 10.83
C GLU A 222 3.94 -25.55 9.35
N ALA A 223 4.65 -24.72 8.56
CA ALA A 223 4.32 -24.42 7.18
C ALA A 223 5.53 -24.47 6.25
N TRP A 224 5.26 -24.33 4.95
CA TRP A 224 6.25 -24.16 3.89
C TRP A 224 6.20 -22.73 3.36
N SER A 225 7.36 -22.12 3.18
CA SER A 225 7.48 -20.86 2.45
C SER A 225 7.54 -21.11 0.95
N GLY A 226 7.05 -20.14 0.18
CA GLY A 226 7.20 -20.08 -1.27
C GLY A 226 7.34 -18.62 -1.72
N PRO A 227 7.62 -18.38 -3.02
CA PRO A 227 7.68 -17.02 -3.53
C PRO A 227 6.31 -16.34 -3.41
N PHE A 228 6.33 -15.09 -2.94
CA PHE A 228 5.14 -14.25 -2.85
C PHE A 228 5.23 -13.13 -3.89
N VAL A 229 4.21 -13.00 -4.73
CA VAL A 229 4.23 -12.11 -5.90
C VAL A 229 4.39 -10.63 -5.50
N MET A 230 3.88 -10.22 -4.33
CA MET A 230 3.95 -8.85 -3.85
C MET A 230 5.22 -8.55 -3.04
N ALA A 231 6.02 -9.55 -2.70
CA ALA A 231 7.22 -9.37 -1.87
C ALA A 231 8.17 -8.29 -2.40
N ALA A 232 8.35 -8.23 -3.73
CA ALA A 232 9.19 -7.21 -4.36
C ALA A 232 8.67 -5.77 -4.18
N ALA A 233 7.37 -5.58 -3.96
CA ALA A 233 6.80 -4.27 -3.62
C ALA A 233 6.90 -4.01 -2.12
N ASN A 234 6.42 -4.92 -1.31
CA ASN A 234 6.19 -4.73 0.12
C ASN A 234 7.49 -4.65 0.92
N THR A 235 8.49 -5.47 0.59
CA THR A 235 9.78 -5.49 1.31
C THR A 235 10.48 -4.14 1.27
N ARG A 236 10.36 -3.39 0.16
CA ARG A 236 10.93 -2.05 0.02
C ARG A 236 10.21 -1.04 0.94
N VAL A 237 8.89 -1.18 1.09
CA VAL A 237 8.09 -0.33 1.98
C VAL A 237 8.51 -0.57 3.44
N VAL A 238 8.53 -1.82 3.90
CA VAL A 238 8.91 -2.15 5.30
C VAL A 238 10.35 -1.72 5.62
N ARG A 239 11.29 -1.91 4.68
CA ARG A 239 12.69 -1.46 4.88
C ARG A 239 12.80 0.06 4.92
N ARG A 240 12.01 0.77 4.11
CA ARG A 240 11.92 2.23 4.21
C ARG A 240 11.35 2.67 5.57
N THR A 241 10.31 1.99 6.05
CA THR A 241 9.79 2.24 7.40
C THR A 241 10.89 2.13 8.45
N ALA A 242 11.66 1.04 8.43
CA ALA A 242 12.76 0.85 9.37
C ALA A 242 13.77 2.02 9.32
N ALA A 243 14.12 2.51 8.13
CA ALA A 243 15.01 3.65 7.99
C ALA A 243 14.42 4.95 8.54
N LEU A 244 13.16 5.26 8.20
CA LEU A 244 12.47 6.48 8.67
C LEU A 244 12.26 6.47 10.20
N LEU A 245 12.00 5.31 10.80
CA LEU A 245 11.93 5.16 12.24
C LEU A 245 13.30 5.36 12.90
N ALA A 246 14.36 4.84 12.28
CA ALA A 246 15.72 5.02 12.77
C ALA A 246 16.14 6.51 12.80
N GLU A 247 15.75 7.32 11.82
CA GLU A 247 15.95 8.78 11.81
C GLU A 247 15.28 9.45 13.02
N ARG A 248 14.20 8.89 13.54
CA ARG A 248 13.50 9.37 14.74
C ARG A 248 13.94 8.70 16.04
N GLN A 249 14.98 7.87 16.00
CA GLN A 249 15.46 7.07 17.14
C GLN A 249 14.42 6.05 17.66
N GLU A 250 13.51 5.62 16.81
CA GLU A 250 12.46 4.62 17.06
C GLU A 250 12.74 3.33 16.27
N ASN A 251 14.01 2.95 16.10
CA ASN A 251 14.39 1.86 15.20
C ASN A 251 13.89 0.49 15.68
N TYR A 252 13.69 -0.43 14.75
CA TYR A 252 13.37 -1.83 15.05
C TYR A 252 14.55 -2.59 15.67
N GLY A 253 15.77 -2.29 15.22
CA GLY A 253 17.04 -2.89 15.65
C GLY A 253 18.16 -2.45 14.73
N THR A 254 19.42 -2.65 15.13
CA THR A 254 20.60 -2.13 14.41
C THR A 254 20.86 -2.85 13.09
N GLU A 255 20.58 -4.16 13.03
CA GLU A 255 20.78 -5.03 11.87
C GLU A 255 19.45 -5.60 11.35
N PHE A 256 18.38 -4.79 11.44
CA PHE A 256 17.04 -5.22 11.04
C PHE A 256 16.98 -5.69 9.59
N THR A 257 16.41 -6.88 9.38
CA THR A 257 16.12 -7.44 8.06
C THR A 257 14.67 -7.88 7.95
N TYR A 258 14.09 -7.77 6.76
CA TYR A 258 12.71 -8.17 6.46
C TYR A 258 12.64 -9.02 5.21
N GLN A 259 11.87 -10.12 5.31
CA GLN A 259 11.59 -11.03 4.18
C GLN A 259 10.11 -11.37 4.13
N GLU A 260 9.59 -11.64 2.93
CA GLU A 260 8.18 -11.92 2.71
C GLU A 260 7.97 -13.15 1.83
N HIS A 261 7.04 -14.00 2.22
CA HIS A 261 6.81 -15.31 1.63
C HIS A 261 5.31 -15.60 1.46
N ALA A 262 4.96 -16.43 0.48
CA ALA A 262 3.67 -17.10 0.45
C ALA A 262 3.65 -18.25 1.47
N PHE A 263 2.54 -18.36 2.21
CA PHE A 263 2.27 -19.46 3.14
C PHE A 263 1.71 -20.69 2.40
N HIS A 264 2.27 -21.86 2.66
CA HIS A 264 1.80 -23.12 2.11
C HIS A 264 1.70 -24.21 3.17
N ALA A 265 0.55 -24.89 3.25
CA ALA A 265 0.34 -26.00 4.18
C ALA A 265 1.16 -27.26 3.83
N SER A 266 1.65 -27.37 2.58
CA SER A 266 2.42 -28.54 2.14
C SER A 266 3.55 -28.16 1.18
N ARG A 267 4.58 -29.02 1.11
CA ARG A 267 5.68 -28.87 0.16
C ARG A 267 5.20 -28.84 -1.29
N TRP A 268 4.21 -29.65 -1.63
CA TRP A 268 3.70 -29.72 -2.99
C TRP A 268 2.96 -28.44 -3.40
N SER A 269 2.18 -27.84 -2.50
CA SER A 269 1.55 -26.55 -2.78
C SER A 269 2.57 -25.43 -2.97
N ALA A 270 3.67 -25.43 -2.22
CA ALA A 270 4.77 -24.49 -2.41
C ALA A 270 5.49 -24.67 -3.77
N ILE A 271 5.69 -25.90 -4.20
CA ILE A 271 6.29 -26.22 -5.52
C ILE A 271 5.36 -25.73 -6.65
N ILE A 272 4.07 -26.01 -6.58
CA ILE A 272 3.09 -25.56 -7.58
C ILE A 272 3.08 -24.03 -7.63
N SER A 273 3.07 -23.35 -6.47
CA SER A 273 3.12 -21.90 -6.39
C SER A 273 4.37 -21.32 -7.04
N LEU A 274 5.55 -21.92 -6.81
CA LEU A 274 6.80 -21.50 -7.44
C LEU A 274 6.72 -21.54 -8.97
N PHE A 275 6.28 -22.67 -9.54
CA PHE A 275 6.12 -22.78 -10.99
C PHE A 275 5.05 -21.85 -11.55
N SER A 276 3.95 -21.64 -10.83
CA SER A 276 2.90 -20.70 -11.22
C SER A 276 3.42 -19.25 -11.24
N THR A 277 4.19 -18.85 -10.23
CA THR A 277 4.79 -17.51 -10.18
C THR A 277 5.77 -17.28 -11.33
N ILE A 278 6.61 -18.28 -11.65
CA ILE A 278 7.52 -18.21 -12.80
C ILE A 278 6.72 -18.09 -14.12
N ALA A 279 5.68 -18.90 -14.28
CA ALA A 279 4.82 -18.86 -15.49
C ALA A 279 4.13 -17.50 -15.65
N ILE A 280 3.60 -16.92 -14.59
CA ILE A 280 3.02 -15.57 -14.59
C ILE A 280 4.09 -14.54 -14.99
N GLY A 281 5.28 -14.61 -14.40
CA GLY A 281 6.40 -13.73 -14.76
C GLY A 281 6.73 -13.79 -16.26
N ILE A 282 6.82 -15.00 -16.82
CA ILE A 282 7.06 -15.21 -18.26
C ILE A 282 5.95 -14.57 -19.10
N VAL A 283 4.68 -14.76 -18.74
CA VAL A 283 3.56 -14.14 -19.46
C VAL A 283 3.65 -12.62 -19.45
N LEU A 284 3.98 -12.02 -18.30
CA LEU A 284 4.04 -10.56 -18.16
C LEU A 284 5.14 -9.91 -18.99
N ILE A 285 6.32 -10.55 -19.12
CA ILE A 285 7.49 -9.98 -19.82
C ILE A 285 7.56 -10.37 -21.30
N THR A 286 6.74 -11.34 -21.75
CA THR A 286 6.76 -11.82 -23.14
C THR A 286 5.52 -11.35 -23.94
N PRO A 287 5.52 -11.50 -25.28
CA PRO A 287 4.32 -11.24 -26.11
C PRO A 287 3.10 -12.08 -25.75
N LEU A 288 3.25 -13.16 -24.95
CA LEU A 288 2.12 -13.98 -24.47
C LEU A 288 1.06 -13.17 -23.74
N LYS A 289 1.44 -12.03 -23.11
CA LYS A 289 0.47 -11.10 -22.51
C LYS A 289 -0.64 -10.66 -23.46
N HIS A 290 -0.35 -10.53 -24.77
CA HIS A 290 -1.37 -10.16 -25.77
C HIS A 290 -2.42 -11.25 -26.01
N LEU A 291 -2.07 -12.53 -25.76
CA LEU A 291 -3.01 -13.65 -25.82
C LEU A 291 -3.93 -13.71 -24.58
N VAL A 292 -3.45 -13.25 -23.43
CA VAL A 292 -4.22 -13.22 -22.19
C VAL A 292 -5.16 -12.01 -22.10
N ARG A 293 -4.76 -10.88 -22.69
CA ARG A 293 -5.48 -9.60 -22.63
C ARG A 293 -6.98 -9.67 -22.99
N PRO A 294 -7.44 -10.42 -24.00
CA PRO A 294 -8.87 -10.54 -24.32
C PRO A 294 -9.73 -11.20 -23.22
N PHE A 295 -9.10 -11.95 -22.30
CA PHE A 295 -9.78 -12.64 -21.21
C PHE A 295 -9.77 -11.84 -19.90
N MET A 296 -9.18 -10.63 -19.92
CA MET A 296 -9.12 -9.76 -18.74
C MET A 296 -10.44 -9.04 -18.50
N PRO A 297 -10.74 -8.68 -17.23
CA PRO A 297 -11.85 -7.80 -16.92
C PRO A 297 -11.76 -6.47 -17.68
N LYS A 298 -12.91 -5.90 -18.05
CA LYS A 298 -12.96 -4.60 -18.73
C LYS A 298 -12.69 -3.45 -17.74
N PRO A 299 -12.26 -2.26 -18.23
CA PRO A 299 -12.06 -1.10 -17.37
C PRO A 299 -13.29 -0.81 -16.50
N GLY A 300 -13.10 -0.74 -15.19
CA GLY A 300 -14.15 -0.56 -14.19
C GLY A 300 -14.73 -1.87 -13.64
N GLU A 301 -14.37 -3.03 -14.19
CA GLU A 301 -14.75 -4.34 -13.68
C GLU A 301 -13.72 -4.88 -12.68
N GLY A 302 -14.20 -5.70 -11.75
CA GLY A 302 -13.40 -6.38 -10.73
C GLY A 302 -14.10 -7.63 -10.22
N PRO A 303 -13.65 -8.22 -9.10
CA PRO A 303 -14.22 -9.43 -8.54
C PRO A 303 -15.71 -9.24 -8.17
N SER A 304 -16.47 -10.33 -8.31
CA SER A 304 -17.89 -10.36 -7.96
C SER A 304 -18.11 -10.07 -6.47
N GLU A 305 -19.31 -9.62 -6.10
CA GLU A 305 -19.67 -9.34 -4.69
C GLU A 305 -19.48 -10.56 -3.79
N GLU A 306 -19.72 -11.76 -4.30
CA GLU A 306 -19.49 -13.00 -3.57
C GLU A 306 -17.99 -13.19 -3.26
N VAL A 307 -17.11 -13.01 -4.25
CA VAL A 307 -15.66 -13.07 -4.05
C VAL A 307 -15.21 -11.98 -3.08
N GLN A 308 -15.72 -10.77 -3.22
CA GLN A 308 -15.42 -9.65 -2.30
C GLN A 308 -15.83 -9.96 -0.86
N ARG A 309 -16.96 -10.64 -0.64
CA ARG A 309 -17.47 -10.98 0.69
C ARG A 309 -16.78 -12.19 1.30
N THR A 310 -16.48 -13.24 0.50
CA THR A 310 -15.92 -14.53 0.97
C THR A 310 -14.40 -14.58 0.91
N GLY A 311 -13.74 -13.51 0.47
CA GLY A 311 -12.30 -13.35 0.50
C GLY A 311 -11.78 -13.28 1.94
N PHE A 312 -10.48 -13.42 2.11
CA PHE A 312 -9.78 -13.23 3.38
C PHE A 312 -8.29 -13.02 3.14
N PHE A 313 -7.60 -12.54 4.15
CA PHE A 313 -6.16 -12.66 4.26
C PHE A 313 -5.74 -13.14 5.64
N ASP A 314 -4.59 -13.81 5.69
CA ASP A 314 -3.94 -14.32 6.90
C ASP A 314 -2.43 -14.13 6.74
N CYS A 315 -1.87 -13.21 7.52
CA CYS A 315 -0.46 -12.88 7.54
C CYS A 315 0.14 -13.30 8.88
N LYS A 316 1.16 -14.15 8.84
CA LYS A 316 1.92 -14.57 10.03
C LYS A 316 3.32 -13.95 9.98
N PHE A 317 3.81 -13.51 11.14
CA PHE A 317 5.10 -12.86 11.29
C PHE A 317 5.93 -13.64 12.29
N ILE A 318 7.07 -14.18 11.85
CA ILE A 318 8.09 -14.71 12.74
C ILE A 318 9.07 -13.58 13.01
N VAL A 319 9.14 -13.15 14.26
CA VAL A 319 10.02 -12.08 14.74
C VAL A 319 11.14 -12.70 15.53
N GLU A 320 12.39 -12.45 15.13
CA GLU A 320 13.61 -12.85 15.84
C GLU A 320 14.29 -11.59 16.36
N THR A 321 14.53 -11.53 17.66
CA THR A 321 15.22 -10.42 18.33
C THR A 321 16.74 -10.60 18.29
N GLU A 322 17.50 -9.55 18.61
CA GLU A 322 18.99 -9.61 18.59
C GLU A 322 19.54 -10.57 19.66
N ASP A 323 18.84 -10.83 20.76
CA ASP A 323 19.18 -11.82 21.78
C ASP A 323 18.77 -13.25 21.41
N GLY A 324 18.14 -13.45 20.24
CA GLY A 324 17.79 -14.75 19.67
C GLY A 324 16.42 -15.29 20.05
N ASP A 325 15.62 -14.55 20.81
CA ASP A 325 14.25 -14.94 21.12
C ASP A 325 13.37 -14.85 19.88
N LYS A 326 12.41 -15.79 19.75
CA LYS A 326 11.46 -15.83 18.64
C LYS A 326 10.04 -15.69 19.14
N SER A 327 9.26 -14.90 18.43
CA SER A 327 7.84 -14.72 18.65
C SER A 327 7.07 -14.81 17.33
N VAL A 328 5.83 -15.30 17.39
CA VAL A 328 4.95 -15.38 16.22
C VAL A 328 3.75 -14.47 16.44
N PHE A 329 3.48 -13.63 15.46
CA PHE A 329 2.30 -12.75 15.42
C PHE A 329 1.44 -13.09 14.21
N ARG A 330 0.16 -12.72 14.25
CA ARG A 330 -0.78 -13.02 13.18
C ARG A 330 -1.75 -11.86 12.96
N MET A 331 -1.91 -11.44 11.72
CA MET A 331 -2.87 -10.43 11.29
C MET A 331 -3.89 -11.06 10.34
N LEU A 332 -5.16 -10.88 10.62
CA LEU A 332 -6.28 -11.46 9.87
C LEU A 332 -7.21 -10.37 9.36
N GLY A 333 -7.82 -10.60 8.20
CA GLY A 333 -8.90 -9.77 7.70
C GLY A 333 -9.90 -10.55 6.85
N GLU A 334 -11.17 -10.22 7.00
CA GLU A 334 -12.26 -10.77 6.22
C GLU A 334 -12.61 -9.88 5.03
N GLY A 335 -12.96 -10.50 3.93
CA GLY A 335 -13.24 -9.87 2.65
C GLY A 335 -12.06 -9.98 1.68
N ASP A 336 -12.36 -9.75 0.41
CA ASP A 336 -11.34 -9.74 -0.65
C ASP A 336 -10.26 -8.69 -0.34
N PRO A 337 -9.00 -9.11 -0.19
CA PRO A 337 -7.92 -8.20 0.22
C PRO A 337 -7.61 -7.15 -0.85
N GLY A 338 -7.65 -7.53 -2.12
CA GLY A 338 -7.26 -6.65 -3.21
C GLY A 338 -8.15 -5.42 -3.40
N TYR A 339 -9.41 -5.47 -2.94
CA TYR A 339 -10.36 -4.37 -3.20
C TYR A 339 -11.18 -3.99 -1.97
N ARG A 340 -11.97 -4.93 -1.40
CA ARG A 340 -12.83 -4.62 -0.26
C ARG A 340 -12.01 -4.19 0.97
N VAL A 341 -10.94 -4.93 1.27
CA VAL A 341 -10.04 -4.58 2.39
C VAL A 341 -9.19 -3.37 2.01
N THR A 342 -8.63 -3.34 0.81
CA THR A 342 -7.83 -2.21 0.31
C THR A 342 -8.60 -0.89 0.36
N SER A 343 -9.88 -0.86 -0.08
CA SER A 343 -10.68 0.36 -0.02
C SER A 343 -10.92 0.85 1.40
N LYS A 344 -11.09 -0.06 2.35
CA LYS A 344 -11.17 0.30 3.78
C LYS A 344 -9.83 0.88 4.25
N LEU A 345 -8.74 0.15 4.06
CA LEU A 345 -7.42 0.54 4.53
C LEU A 345 -7.00 1.94 4.04
N VAL A 346 -7.10 2.20 2.73
CA VAL A 346 -6.72 3.51 2.19
C VAL A 346 -7.63 4.64 2.67
N THR A 347 -8.92 4.34 2.87
CA THR A 347 -9.87 5.34 3.39
C THR A 347 -9.60 5.63 4.87
N GLU A 348 -9.28 4.62 5.68
CA GLU A 348 -8.87 4.81 7.08
C GLU A 348 -7.53 5.57 7.20
N CYS A 349 -6.59 5.35 6.28
CA CYS A 349 -5.38 6.17 6.20
C CYS A 349 -5.70 7.65 5.94
N ALA A 350 -6.66 7.92 5.05
CA ALA A 350 -7.10 9.29 4.79
C ALA A 350 -7.85 9.90 5.99
N LEU A 351 -8.72 9.13 6.65
CA LEU A 351 -9.43 9.55 7.85
C LEU A 351 -8.48 9.86 9.01
N ALA A 352 -7.45 9.04 9.23
CA ALA A 352 -6.42 9.28 10.23
C ALA A 352 -5.69 10.61 10.00
N LEU A 353 -5.39 10.96 8.75
CA LEU A 353 -4.77 12.24 8.39
C LEU A 353 -5.69 13.44 8.60
N VAL A 354 -7.01 13.25 8.58
CA VAL A 354 -7.99 14.33 8.87
C VAL A 354 -8.20 14.50 10.37
N LYS A 355 -8.32 13.40 11.12
CA LYS A 355 -8.80 13.40 12.50
C LYS A 355 -7.68 13.41 13.54
N ASP A 356 -6.60 12.70 13.24
CA ASP A 356 -5.62 12.31 14.25
C ASP A 356 -4.22 12.91 14.02
N VAL A 357 -4.05 13.81 13.05
CA VAL A 357 -2.74 14.29 12.58
C VAL A 357 -1.79 14.71 13.72
N ASP A 358 -2.32 15.31 14.80
CA ASP A 358 -1.53 15.74 15.96
C ASP A 358 -1.06 14.58 16.83
N SER A 359 -1.77 13.47 16.83
CA SER A 359 -1.46 12.26 17.62
C SER A 359 -0.71 11.19 16.82
N LEU A 360 -0.62 11.33 15.48
CA LEU A 360 0.14 10.42 14.64
C LEU A 360 1.65 10.49 14.95
N PRO A 361 2.42 9.44 14.62
CA PRO A 361 3.87 9.41 14.85
C PRO A 361 4.56 10.68 14.36
N GLY A 362 5.37 11.31 15.22
CA GLY A 362 6.08 12.57 14.91
C GLY A 362 5.23 13.85 14.97
N GLY A 363 3.91 13.77 15.27
CA GLY A 363 3.02 14.94 15.40
C GLY A 363 2.72 15.65 14.08
N SER A 364 2.02 16.79 14.14
CA SER A 364 1.60 17.57 12.95
C SER A 364 2.75 18.17 12.15
N GLU A 365 3.92 18.35 12.76
CA GLU A 365 5.12 18.90 12.08
C GLU A 365 5.87 17.84 11.26
N TYR A 366 5.57 16.56 11.46
CA TYR A 366 6.24 15.47 10.75
C TYR A 366 5.61 15.24 9.38
N GLY A 367 6.42 15.37 8.34
CA GLY A 367 6.00 15.22 6.95
C GLY A 367 7.05 14.53 6.08
N GLY A 368 6.76 14.43 4.80
CA GLY A 368 7.63 13.81 3.79
C GLY A 368 6.93 12.74 2.97
N LEU A 369 7.68 12.06 2.11
CA LEU A 369 7.27 10.80 1.47
C LEU A 369 7.47 9.68 2.50
N LEU A 370 6.39 9.28 3.13
CA LEU A 370 6.36 8.34 4.25
C LEU A 370 5.80 6.97 3.81
N THR A 371 5.81 6.02 4.73
CA THR A 371 5.10 4.73 4.62
C THR A 371 3.91 4.71 5.57
N SER A 372 3.04 3.72 5.48
CA SER A 372 1.88 3.63 6.36
C SER A 372 2.29 3.58 7.84
N ALA A 373 3.27 2.76 8.21
CA ALA A 373 3.70 2.66 9.60
C ALA A 373 4.45 3.91 10.07
N SER A 374 5.39 4.43 9.30
CA SER A 374 6.17 5.62 9.71
C SER A 374 5.31 6.88 9.80
N GLY A 375 4.25 6.98 8.98
CA GLY A 375 3.40 8.16 8.90
C GLY A 375 2.10 8.07 9.71
N LEU A 376 1.59 6.89 10.00
CA LEU A 376 0.26 6.71 10.62
C LEU A 376 0.29 5.84 11.88
N GLY A 377 1.40 5.11 12.14
CA GLY A 377 1.45 4.16 13.23
C GLY A 377 0.34 3.10 13.12
N GLU A 378 -0.22 2.70 14.24
CA GLU A 378 -1.30 1.69 14.31
C GLU A 378 -2.69 2.26 14.02
N THR A 379 -2.85 3.57 13.86
CA THR A 379 -4.14 4.26 13.78
C THR A 379 -5.09 3.65 12.72
N PRO A 380 -4.67 3.41 11.45
CA PRO A 380 -5.59 2.87 10.44
C PRO A 380 -6.10 1.46 10.75
N VAL A 381 -5.30 0.66 11.46
CA VAL A 381 -5.67 -0.73 11.82
C VAL A 381 -6.65 -0.75 12.99
N SER A 382 -6.53 0.19 13.92
CA SER A 382 -7.42 0.31 15.08
C SER A 382 -8.87 0.56 14.68
N TYR A 383 -9.11 1.25 13.56
CA TYR A 383 -10.45 1.53 13.04
C TYR A 383 -11.01 0.42 12.14
N THR A 384 -10.19 -0.43 11.55
CA THR A 384 -10.64 -1.43 10.57
C THR A 384 -11.22 -2.71 11.17
N HIS A 385 -11.21 -2.88 12.48
CA HIS A 385 -11.55 -4.14 13.16
C HIS A 385 -10.72 -5.34 12.63
N LEU A 386 -9.56 -5.08 12.07
CA LEU A 386 -8.61 -6.13 11.76
C LEU A 386 -8.13 -6.72 13.09
N THR A 387 -8.13 -8.04 13.19
CA THR A 387 -7.60 -8.70 14.37
C THR A 387 -6.10 -8.47 14.39
N LEU A 388 -5.65 -7.61 15.31
CA LEU A 388 -4.23 -7.36 15.53
C LEU A 388 -3.52 -8.67 15.93
N PRO A 389 -2.23 -8.80 15.60
CA PRO A 389 -1.49 -10.02 15.88
C PRO A 389 -1.61 -10.40 17.37
N THR A 390 -2.07 -11.59 17.62
CA THR A 390 -1.96 -12.19 18.95
C THR A 390 -0.67 -12.99 19.00
N LYS A 391 0.05 -12.91 20.13
CA LYS A 391 1.19 -13.77 20.38
C LYS A 391 0.67 -15.21 20.34
N ALA A 392 1.15 -15.99 19.36
CA ALA A 392 0.75 -17.40 19.18
C ALA A 392 1.44 -18.30 20.18
#